data_08e69df15ca127d7f9881b4324e5d023
#
_entry.id   08e69df15ca127d7f9881b4324e5d023
#
_cell.length_a   1.000
_cell.length_b   1.000
_cell.length_c   1.000
_cell.angle_alpha   90.00
_cell.angle_beta   90.00
_cell.angle_gamma   90.00
#
_symmetry.space_group_name_H-M   'P 1'
#
loop_
_entity.id
_entity.type
_entity.pdbx_description
1 polymer ?
#
loop_
_entity_poly.entity_id
_entity_poly.type
_entity_poly.pdbx_seq_one_letter_code
_entity_poly.pdbx_strand_id
1 'polypeptide(L)'
;MLYSISEEKIMKVIKKIDELREILKPYRMEGKTIGLVPTMGYLHKGHASLIKRAVEENDLVVVSDFVNPIQFGPNEDLEAYPRDIDADSKLCEDLGADLIFNPAPSEMYHDKKAFVDIEGLSDNLCGAKRPGHFRGVCTVCTKLFNIVGPDRAYFGQKDAQQLSIIKKLVLDLNIPVEIIPVPIVREDDGLAMSSRNTYLSKEERKAALCLSKAIFTGEKMAKDGASLEKVLEKMTEIIKTEKLAKIDYINAVDLETIENVQNFNQDTLVAIAVYIGKTRLIDNFIYRV
;
A
#
# COMPACT_ATOMS: atom_id res chain seq x y z
N MET A 1 -24.22 -2.76 -42.06
CA MET A 1 -24.01 -3.88 -41.10
C MET A 1 -22.52 -3.92 -40.77
N LEU A 2 -22.07 -3.09 -39.83
CA LEU A 2 -20.69 -3.04 -39.38
C LEU A 2 -20.60 -4.00 -38.21
N TYR A 3 -19.95 -5.14 -38.42
CA TYR A 3 -19.55 -6.02 -37.33
C TYR A 3 -18.43 -5.29 -36.55
N SER A 4 -18.77 -4.76 -35.37
CA SER A 4 -17.81 -4.42 -34.34
C SER A 4 -17.20 -5.73 -33.87
N ILE A 5 -16.04 -6.07 -34.41
CA ILE A 5 -15.18 -7.06 -33.78
C ILE A 5 -14.71 -6.39 -32.49
N SER A 6 -15.22 -6.83 -31.35
CA SER A 6 -14.60 -6.51 -30.06
C SER A 6 -13.19 -7.14 -30.14
N GLU A 7 -12.17 -6.32 -30.37
CA GLU A 7 -10.81 -6.77 -30.14
C GLU A 7 -10.76 -7.24 -28.68
N GLU A 8 -10.49 -8.52 -28.46
CA GLU A 8 -10.21 -9.03 -27.11
C GLU A 8 -9.10 -8.17 -26.53
N LYS A 9 -9.40 -7.47 -25.47
CA LYS A 9 -8.50 -6.55 -24.79
C LYS A 9 -7.43 -7.40 -24.09
N ILE A 10 -6.34 -7.71 -24.82
CA ILE A 10 -5.24 -8.51 -24.29
C ILE A 10 -4.39 -7.62 -23.38
N MET A 11 -4.32 -7.97 -22.10
CA MET A 11 -3.46 -7.34 -21.13
C MET A 11 -1.98 -7.46 -21.56
N LYS A 12 -1.20 -6.37 -21.42
CA LYS A 12 0.20 -6.31 -21.83
C LYS A 12 1.14 -6.03 -20.66
N VAL A 13 2.28 -6.74 -20.63
CA VAL A 13 3.37 -6.46 -19.69
C VAL A 13 4.41 -5.57 -20.38
N ILE A 14 4.58 -4.35 -19.87
CA ILE A 14 5.47 -3.32 -20.41
C ILE A 14 6.68 -3.16 -19.48
N LYS A 15 7.88 -3.15 -20.05
CA LYS A 15 9.14 -3.06 -19.29
C LYS A 15 9.89 -1.73 -19.50
N LYS A 16 9.49 -0.95 -20.51
CA LYS A 16 10.15 0.29 -20.89
C LYS A 16 9.26 1.49 -20.68
N ILE A 17 9.82 2.57 -20.12
CA ILE A 17 9.11 3.83 -19.87
C ILE A 17 8.58 4.44 -21.16
N ASP A 18 9.41 4.49 -22.20
CA ASP A 18 9.03 5.12 -23.47
C ASP A 18 7.92 4.33 -24.16
N GLU A 19 7.98 2.99 -24.13
CA GLU A 19 6.91 2.14 -24.66
C GLU A 19 5.58 2.39 -23.95
N LEU A 20 5.60 2.46 -22.61
CA LEU A 20 4.40 2.75 -21.83
C LEU A 20 3.81 4.11 -22.19
N ARG A 21 4.65 5.14 -22.31
CA ARG A 21 4.20 6.50 -22.69
C ARG A 21 3.57 6.54 -24.07
N GLU A 22 4.14 5.86 -25.05
CA GLU A 22 3.56 5.78 -26.40
C GLU A 22 2.21 5.06 -26.41
N ILE A 23 2.04 4.00 -25.63
CA ILE A 23 0.75 3.32 -25.48
C ILE A 23 -0.29 4.25 -24.82
N LEU A 24 0.08 5.01 -23.80
CA LEU A 24 -0.84 5.88 -23.06
C LEU A 24 -1.22 7.16 -23.82
N LYS A 25 -0.39 7.58 -24.77
CA LYS A 25 -0.57 8.85 -25.50
C LYS A 25 -1.91 8.97 -26.22
N PRO A 26 -2.39 7.99 -27.03
CA PRO A 26 -3.70 8.08 -27.68
C PRO A 26 -4.86 8.21 -26.70
N TYR A 27 -4.82 7.47 -25.59
CA TYR A 27 -5.88 7.53 -24.57
C TYR A 27 -6.00 8.93 -23.97
N ARG A 28 -4.87 9.60 -23.68
CA ARG A 28 -4.87 11.00 -23.22
C ARG A 28 -5.40 11.97 -24.28
N MET A 29 -5.04 11.76 -25.54
CA MET A 29 -5.54 12.59 -26.64
C MET A 29 -7.05 12.46 -26.84
N GLU A 30 -7.61 11.30 -26.50
CA GLU A 30 -9.05 11.04 -26.52
C GLU A 30 -9.77 11.51 -25.26
N GLY A 31 -9.04 12.06 -24.27
CA GLY A 31 -9.60 12.51 -22.99
C GLY A 31 -10.05 11.37 -22.08
N LYS A 32 -9.54 10.14 -22.28
CA LYS A 32 -9.83 8.98 -21.45
C LYS A 32 -9.10 9.04 -20.12
N THR A 33 -9.76 8.56 -19.08
CA THR A 33 -9.22 8.49 -17.73
C THR A 33 -8.26 7.32 -17.55
N ILE A 34 -7.16 7.56 -16.85
CA ILE A 34 -6.12 6.57 -16.57
C ILE A 34 -6.03 6.32 -15.05
N GLY A 35 -6.28 5.08 -14.63
CA GLY A 35 -6.06 4.61 -13.26
C GLY A 35 -4.68 4.00 -13.08
N LEU A 36 -4.03 4.26 -11.93
CA LEU A 36 -2.77 3.65 -11.55
C LEU A 36 -2.92 2.86 -10.24
N VAL A 37 -2.43 1.62 -10.23
CA VAL A 37 -2.32 0.80 -9.02
C VAL A 37 -0.85 0.52 -8.73
N PRO A 38 -0.17 1.30 -7.86
CA PRO A 38 1.22 1.06 -7.50
C PRO A 38 1.36 -0.16 -6.60
N THR A 39 2.11 -1.17 -7.04
CA THR A 39 2.42 -2.37 -6.26
C THR A 39 3.89 -2.75 -6.37
N MET A 40 4.32 -3.68 -5.53
CA MET A 40 5.64 -4.31 -5.62
C MET A 40 5.56 -5.74 -6.21
N GLY A 41 4.42 -6.10 -6.80
CA GLY A 41 4.17 -7.46 -7.29
C GLY A 41 3.80 -8.44 -6.18
N TYR A 42 3.75 -9.74 -6.54
CA TYR A 42 3.25 -10.83 -5.71
C TYR A 42 1.84 -10.53 -5.19
N LEU A 43 0.95 -10.33 -6.16
CA LEU A 43 -0.38 -9.79 -5.92
C LEU A 43 -1.26 -10.78 -5.15
N HIS A 44 -2.12 -10.25 -4.30
CA HIS A 44 -3.08 -11.00 -3.49
C HIS A 44 -4.45 -10.32 -3.50
N LYS A 45 -5.46 -10.90 -2.85
CA LYS A 45 -6.83 -10.35 -2.81
C LYS A 45 -6.90 -8.88 -2.36
N GLY A 46 -5.96 -8.42 -1.53
CA GLY A 46 -5.83 -7.00 -1.16
C GLY A 46 -5.49 -6.12 -2.38
N HIS A 47 -4.51 -6.52 -3.18
CA HIS A 47 -4.20 -5.82 -4.43
C HIS A 47 -5.33 -5.96 -5.46
N ALA A 48 -5.98 -7.13 -5.53
CA ALA A 48 -7.13 -7.35 -6.39
C ALA A 48 -8.27 -6.35 -6.13
N SER A 49 -8.51 -5.96 -4.87
CA SER A 49 -9.52 -4.93 -4.53
C SER A 49 -9.16 -3.54 -5.05
N LEU A 50 -7.87 -3.18 -5.08
CA LEU A 50 -7.38 -1.93 -5.69
C LEU A 50 -7.60 -1.95 -7.20
N ILE A 51 -7.19 -3.04 -7.87
CA ILE A 51 -7.29 -3.22 -9.32
C ILE A 51 -8.76 -3.19 -9.75
N LYS A 52 -9.63 -3.95 -9.07
CA LYS A 52 -11.06 -3.98 -9.36
C LYS A 52 -11.67 -2.58 -9.30
N ARG A 53 -11.39 -1.83 -8.23
CA ARG A 53 -11.89 -0.48 -8.10
C ARG A 53 -11.33 0.46 -9.18
N ALA A 54 -10.07 0.32 -9.53
CA ALA A 54 -9.46 1.09 -10.61
C ALA A 54 -10.14 0.83 -11.96
N VAL A 55 -10.43 -0.43 -12.27
CA VAL A 55 -11.13 -0.84 -13.51
C VAL A 55 -12.56 -0.33 -13.55
N GLU A 56 -13.26 -0.29 -12.41
CA GLU A 56 -14.63 0.25 -12.31
C GLU A 56 -14.70 1.78 -12.51
N GLU A 57 -13.60 2.51 -12.23
CA GLU A 57 -13.59 3.97 -12.17
C GLU A 57 -12.77 4.65 -13.30
N ASN A 58 -12.10 3.89 -14.20
CA ASN A 58 -11.28 4.45 -15.26
C ASN A 58 -11.44 3.72 -16.60
N ASP A 59 -11.10 4.40 -17.68
CA ASP A 59 -11.14 3.85 -19.05
C ASP A 59 -9.94 2.93 -19.33
N LEU A 60 -8.81 3.17 -18.67
CA LEU A 60 -7.58 2.38 -18.77
C LEU A 60 -6.91 2.26 -17.41
N VAL A 61 -6.43 1.05 -17.08
CA VAL A 61 -5.74 0.78 -15.82
C VAL A 61 -4.34 0.25 -16.04
N VAL A 62 -3.38 0.92 -15.40
CA VAL A 62 -1.98 0.51 -15.30
C VAL A 62 -1.71 -0.03 -13.90
N VAL A 63 -1.28 -1.28 -13.77
CA VAL A 63 -0.76 -1.84 -12.53
C VAL A 63 0.77 -1.75 -12.58
N SER A 64 1.38 -1.04 -11.63
CA SER A 64 2.83 -1.10 -11.48
C SER A 64 3.19 -2.33 -10.65
N ASP A 65 4.05 -3.17 -11.20
CA ASP A 65 4.66 -4.32 -10.54
C ASP A 65 6.18 -4.08 -10.48
N PHE A 66 6.62 -3.40 -9.42
CA PHE A 66 8.00 -2.98 -9.28
C PHE A 66 8.49 -3.05 -7.83
N VAL A 67 9.35 -4.04 -7.53
CA VAL A 67 10.04 -4.12 -6.24
C VAL A 67 11.07 -2.99 -6.18
N ASN A 68 10.70 -1.90 -5.51
CA ASN A 68 11.50 -0.69 -5.46
C ASN A 68 12.70 -0.82 -4.50
N PRO A 69 13.94 -0.93 -4.98
CA PRO A 69 15.09 -1.21 -4.11
C PRO A 69 15.44 -0.07 -3.15
N ILE A 70 15.07 1.17 -3.46
CA ILE A 70 15.46 2.34 -2.65
C ILE A 70 14.57 2.58 -1.43
N GLN A 71 13.49 1.81 -1.26
CA GLN A 71 12.64 1.89 -0.06
C GLN A 71 12.95 0.80 0.97
N PHE A 72 13.92 -0.06 0.68
CA PHE A 72 14.38 -1.10 1.61
C PHE A 72 15.66 -0.67 2.31
N GLY A 73 15.68 -0.84 3.62
CA GLY A 73 16.89 -0.68 4.42
C GLY A 73 17.86 -1.85 4.24
N PRO A 74 19.12 -1.70 4.72
CA PRO A 74 20.18 -2.71 4.54
C PRO A 74 19.84 -4.10 5.12
N ASN A 75 18.96 -4.16 6.11
CA ASN A 75 18.58 -5.39 6.82
C ASN A 75 17.12 -5.80 6.55
N GLU A 76 16.51 -5.26 5.49
CA GLU A 76 15.15 -5.61 5.10
C GLU A 76 15.11 -6.69 4.02
N ASP A 77 13.93 -7.18 3.73
CA ASP A 77 13.65 -8.39 2.94
C ASP A 77 13.71 -8.19 1.41
N LEU A 78 14.49 -7.24 0.88
CA LEU A 78 14.57 -6.95 -0.56
C LEU A 78 14.91 -8.18 -1.41
N GLU A 79 15.92 -8.93 -1.01
CA GLU A 79 16.36 -10.15 -1.73
C GLU A 79 15.30 -11.28 -1.63
N ALA A 80 14.67 -11.40 -0.47
CA ALA A 80 13.67 -12.42 -0.18
C ALA A 80 12.26 -12.02 -0.63
N TYR A 81 12.05 -10.75 -1.06
CA TYR A 81 10.73 -10.30 -1.46
C TYR A 81 10.19 -11.11 -2.64
N PRO A 82 9.01 -11.75 -2.51
CA PRO A 82 8.51 -12.68 -3.52
C PRO A 82 8.18 -11.97 -4.84
N ARG A 83 8.38 -12.68 -5.95
CA ARG A 83 8.09 -12.19 -7.30
C ARG A 83 7.51 -13.33 -8.14
N ASP A 84 6.39 -13.07 -8.78
CA ASP A 84 5.73 -14.03 -9.69
C ASP A 84 4.94 -13.26 -10.76
N ILE A 85 5.65 -12.77 -11.78
CA ILE A 85 5.04 -11.94 -12.83
C ILE A 85 3.97 -12.71 -13.64
N ASP A 86 4.09 -14.02 -13.75
CA ASP A 86 3.13 -14.84 -14.51
C ASP A 86 1.81 -14.94 -13.73
N ALA A 87 1.85 -15.19 -12.41
CA ALA A 87 0.68 -15.20 -11.55
C ALA A 87 0.06 -13.79 -11.44
N ASP A 88 0.89 -12.75 -11.31
CA ASP A 88 0.45 -11.36 -11.25
C ASP A 88 -0.22 -10.92 -12.55
N SER A 89 0.34 -11.31 -13.70
CA SER A 89 -0.24 -11.05 -15.02
C SER A 89 -1.61 -11.69 -15.17
N LYS A 90 -1.73 -12.96 -14.79
CA LYS A 90 -3.00 -13.66 -14.84
C LYS A 90 -4.05 -13.00 -13.96
N LEU A 91 -3.70 -12.61 -12.73
CA LEU A 91 -4.63 -11.94 -11.83
C LEU A 91 -5.08 -10.59 -12.40
N CYS A 92 -4.16 -9.80 -12.97
CA CYS A 92 -4.47 -8.52 -13.60
C CYS A 92 -5.42 -8.69 -14.79
N GLU A 93 -5.16 -9.68 -15.65
CA GLU A 93 -6.01 -10.01 -16.80
C GLU A 93 -7.42 -10.44 -16.35
N ASP A 94 -7.51 -11.36 -15.39
CA ASP A 94 -8.79 -11.86 -14.83
C ASP A 94 -9.62 -10.71 -14.20
N LEU A 95 -8.99 -9.63 -13.74
CA LEU A 95 -9.63 -8.46 -13.16
C LEU A 95 -9.91 -7.34 -14.17
N GLY A 96 -9.43 -7.45 -15.42
CA GLY A 96 -9.66 -6.49 -16.48
C GLY A 96 -8.70 -5.29 -16.49
N ALA A 97 -7.54 -5.37 -15.84
CA ALA A 97 -6.49 -4.38 -16.01
C ALA A 97 -5.92 -4.43 -17.44
N ASP A 98 -5.46 -3.30 -17.95
CA ASP A 98 -5.01 -3.16 -19.33
C ASP A 98 -3.52 -3.40 -19.49
N LEU A 99 -2.74 -2.85 -18.56
CA LEU A 99 -1.29 -2.83 -18.63
C LEU A 99 -0.68 -3.20 -17.27
N ILE A 100 0.38 -4.00 -17.30
CA ILE A 100 1.32 -4.13 -16.19
C ILE A 100 2.60 -3.40 -16.56
N PHE A 101 3.04 -2.49 -15.72
CA PHE A 101 4.34 -1.87 -15.83
C PHE A 101 5.33 -2.55 -14.89
N ASN A 102 6.19 -3.41 -15.44
CA ASN A 102 7.18 -4.22 -14.72
C ASN A 102 8.61 -3.89 -15.20
N PRO A 103 9.12 -2.69 -14.88
CA PRO A 103 10.44 -2.24 -15.31
C PRO A 103 11.57 -2.90 -14.49
N ALA A 104 12.73 -3.05 -15.09
CA ALA A 104 13.95 -3.37 -14.36
C ALA A 104 14.40 -2.18 -13.48
N PRO A 105 15.13 -2.41 -12.36
CA PRO A 105 15.68 -1.31 -11.55
C PRO A 105 16.54 -0.32 -12.34
N SER A 106 17.28 -0.78 -13.36
CA SER A 106 18.06 0.07 -14.25
C SER A 106 17.23 0.96 -15.17
N GLU A 107 15.98 0.58 -15.47
CA GLU A 107 15.03 1.43 -16.20
C GLU A 107 14.50 2.56 -15.30
N MET A 108 14.23 2.24 -14.04
CA MET A 108 13.73 3.23 -13.08
C MET A 108 14.83 4.13 -12.52
N TYR A 109 16.05 3.61 -12.35
CA TYR A 109 17.16 4.34 -11.72
C TYR A 109 18.45 4.16 -12.51
N HIS A 110 18.96 5.24 -13.10
CA HIS A 110 20.28 5.25 -13.74
C HIS A 110 21.37 5.55 -12.70
N ASP A 111 21.78 6.82 -12.57
CA ASP A 111 22.69 7.30 -11.51
C ASP A 111 21.87 8.13 -10.50
N LYS A 112 21.45 7.47 -9.41
CA LYS A 112 20.48 8.01 -8.44
C LYS A 112 21.03 9.22 -7.68
N LYS A 113 20.68 10.43 -8.11
CA LYS A 113 21.09 11.70 -7.46
C LYS A 113 19.89 12.55 -7.02
N ALA A 114 18.72 12.37 -7.66
CA ALA A 114 17.50 13.08 -7.30
C ALA A 114 16.57 12.18 -6.49
N PHE A 115 16.03 12.73 -5.41
CA PHE A 115 15.08 12.08 -4.54
C PHE A 115 13.95 13.04 -4.18
N VAL A 116 12.81 12.49 -3.81
CA VAL A 116 11.70 13.22 -3.19
C VAL A 116 11.59 12.74 -1.76
N ASP A 117 11.59 13.67 -0.81
CA ASP A 117 11.50 13.36 0.61
C ASP A 117 10.30 14.08 1.23
N ILE A 118 9.93 13.70 2.45
CA ILE A 118 8.84 14.30 3.21
C ILE A 118 9.29 14.48 4.66
N GLU A 119 9.03 15.65 5.21
CA GLU A 119 9.36 16.00 6.60
C GLU A 119 8.13 15.84 7.51
N GLY A 120 8.35 15.52 8.78
CA GLY A 120 7.32 15.40 9.80
C GLY A 120 6.54 14.07 9.73
N LEU A 121 5.83 13.82 8.64
CA LEU A 121 4.98 12.63 8.51
C LEU A 121 5.75 11.30 8.56
N SER A 122 7.05 11.31 8.35
CA SER A 122 7.95 10.15 8.44
C SER A 122 8.59 9.95 9.82
N ASP A 123 8.34 10.83 10.79
CA ASP A 123 9.06 10.83 12.07
C ASP A 123 8.48 9.86 13.11
N ASN A 124 7.28 9.33 12.85
CA ASN A 124 6.57 8.41 13.72
C ASN A 124 6.31 7.06 13.03
N LEU A 125 5.74 6.10 13.77
CA LEU A 125 5.28 4.79 13.28
C LEU A 125 6.34 4.04 12.44
N CYS A 126 5.97 3.65 11.21
CA CYS A 126 6.89 2.96 10.30
C CYS A 126 8.10 3.82 9.91
N GLY A 127 7.93 5.12 9.75
CA GLY A 127 9.01 6.02 9.37
C GLY A 127 10.12 6.09 10.42
N ALA A 128 9.77 6.20 11.71
CA ALA A 128 10.71 6.15 12.83
C ALA A 128 11.50 4.82 12.90
N LYS A 129 10.88 3.72 12.44
CA LYS A 129 11.47 2.37 12.49
C LYS A 129 12.24 1.98 11.22
N ARG A 130 11.99 2.69 10.13
CA ARG A 130 12.54 2.40 8.81
C ARG A 130 13.14 3.67 8.17
N PRO A 131 14.30 4.15 8.65
CA PRO A 131 14.93 5.36 8.11
C PRO A 131 15.12 5.29 6.59
N GLY A 132 14.72 6.33 5.86
CA GLY A 132 14.80 6.40 4.40
C GLY A 132 13.70 5.68 3.62
N HIS A 133 12.87 4.87 4.29
CA HIS A 133 11.77 4.14 3.63
C HIS A 133 10.84 5.08 2.86
N PHE A 134 10.29 6.08 3.52
CA PHE A 134 9.34 6.99 2.89
C PHE A 134 9.98 7.91 1.84
N ARG A 135 11.25 8.26 1.97
CA ARG A 135 11.99 8.89 0.88
C ARG A 135 12.02 8.00 -0.38
N GLY A 136 12.22 6.70 -0.20
CA GLY A 136 12.12 5.73 -1.29
C GLY A 136 10.72 5.64 -1.89
N VAL A 137 9.68 5.62 -1.05
CA VAL A 137 8.27 5.58 -1.46
C VAL A 137 7.88 6.86 -2.20
N CYS A 138 8.15 8.05 -1.65
CA CYS A 138 7.86 9.33 -2.29
C CYS A 138 8.54 9.44 -3.66
N THR A 139 9.82 9.02 -3.73
CA THR A 139 10.57 9.04 -4.98
C THR A 139 9.95 8.14 -6.05
N VAL A 140 9.63 6.87 -5.73
CA VAL A 140 9.05 5.94 -6.71
C VAL A 140 7.65 6.36 -7.13
N CYS A 141 6.80 6.81 -6.18
CA CYS A 141 5.44 7.26 -6.51
C CYS A 141 5.47 8.50 -7.40
N THR A 142 6.33 9.49 -7.12
CA THR A 142 6.52 10.67 -7.99
C THR A 142 6.97 10.24 -9.39
N LYS A 143 7.90 9.29 -9.50
CA LYS A 143 8.31 8.75 -10.82
C LYS A 143 7.14 8.09 -11.54
N LEU A 144 6.38 7.23 -10.86
CA LEU A 144 5.22 6.56 -11.45
C LEU A 144 4.16 7.56 -11.91
N PHE A 145 3.87 8.60 -11.11
CA PHE A 145 2.94 9.66 -11.51
C PHE A 145 3.43 10.41 -12.76
N ASN A 146 4.72 10.70 -12.85
CA ASN A 146 5.30 11.36 -14.03
C ASN A 146 5.42 10.44 -15.27
N ILE A 147 5.55 9.13 -15.08
CA ILE A 147 5.62 8.15 -16.17
C ILE A 147 4.22 7.87 -16.74
N VAL A 148 3.29 7.56 -15.85
CA VAL A 148 1.93 7.14 -16.19
C VAL A 148 1.00 8.32 -16.42
N GLY A 149 1.17 9.45 -15.71
CA GLY A 149 0.26 10.61 -15.73
C GLY A 149 -1.18 10.19 -15.45
N PRO A 150 -1.47 9.51 -14.31
CA PRO A 150 -2.79 9.00 -14.04
C PRO A 150 -3.73 10.09 -13.54
N ASP A 151 -5.04 9.94 -13.80
CA ASP A 151 -6.09 10.76 -13.21
C ASP A 151 -6.35 10.33 -11.76
N ARG A 152 -6.29 9.01 -11.49
CA ARG A 152 -6.50 8.41 -10.16
C ARG A 152 -5.41 7.40 -9.85
N ALA A 153 -4.99 7.36 -8.57
CA ALA A 153 -4.06 6.34 -8.07
C ALA A 153 -4.61 5.70 -6.80
N TYR A 154 -4.59 4.37 -6.74
CA TYR A 154 -5.27 3.56 -5.73
C TYR A 154 -4.28 3.01 -4.71
N PHE A 155 -4.53 3.28 -3.42
CA PHE A 155 -3.68 2.88 -2.31
C PHE A 155 -4.48 2.21 -1.19
N GLY A 156 -3.94 1.11 -0.64
CA GLY A 156 -4.58 0.38 0.45
C GLY A 156 -4.46 1.08 1.80
N GLN A 157 -5.56 1.17 2.54
CA GLN A 157 -5.59 1.71 3.92
C GLN A 157 -4.76 0.88 4.92
N LYS A 158 -4.37 -0.34 4.56
CA LYS A 158 -3.46 -1.14 5.39
C LYS A 158 -2.14 -0.42 5.64
N ASP A 159 -1.61 0.25 4.65
CA ASP A 159 -0.40 1.05 4.75
C ASP A 159 -0.77 2.54 4.98
N ALA A 160 -1.53 2.78 6.07
CA ALA A 160 -2.21 4.05 6.34
C ALA A 160 -1.25 5.24 6.41
N GLN A 161 -0.09 5.12 7.07
CA GLN A 161 0.92 6.18 7.08
C GLN A 161 1.42 6.49 5.67
N GLN A 162 1.66 5.47 4.82
CA GLN A 162 2.01 5.69 3.42
C GLN A 162 0.92 6.44 2.67
N LEU A 163 -0.35 6.09 2.90
CA LEU A 163 -1.49 6.77 2.28
C LEU A 163 -1.54 8.25 2.66
N SER A 164 -1.36 8.61 3.95
CA SER A 164 -1.31 10.01 4.41
C SER A 164 -0.13 10.75 3.78
N ILE A 165 1.06 10.13 3.74
CA ILE A 165 2.26 10.69 3.11
C ILE A 165 2.03 10.95 1.62
N ILE A 166 1.46 10.00 0.87
CA ILE A 166 1.23 10.16 -0.57
C ILE A 166 0.18 11.24 -0.85
N LYS A 167 -0.86 11.36 -0.03
CA LYS A 167 -1.83 12.46 -0.13
C LYS A 167 -1.15 13.82 0.07
N LYS A 168 -0.32 13.93 1.10
CA LYS A 168 0.44 15.16 1.38
C LYS A 168 1.42 15.51 0.25
N LEU A 169 2.16 14.50 -0.25
CA LEU A 169 3.07 14.64 -1.38
C LEU A 169 2.36 15.21 -2.63
N VAL A 170 1.21 14.64 -2.97
CA VAL A 170 0.41 15.07 -4.13
C VAL A 170 -0.08 16.49 -3.96
N LEU A 171 -0.56 16.84 -2.76
CA LEU A 171 -1.02 18.18 -2.43
C LEU A 171 0.12 19.21 -2.50
N ASP A 172 1.26 18.94 -1.85
CA ASP A 172 2.37 19.89 -1.75
C ASP A 172 3.10 20.11 -3.08
N LEU A 173 3.19 19.07 -3.90
CA LEU A 173 3.83 19.16 -5.21
C LEU A 173 2.86 19.48 -6.36
N ASN A 174 1.57 19.73 -6.04
CA ASN A 174 0.51 20.01 -7.02
C ASN A 174 0.47 18.96 -8.15
N ILE A 175 0.65 17.68 -7.82
CA ILE A 175 0.59 16.60 -8.81
C ILE A 175 -0.89 16.40 -9.19
N PRO A 176 -1.26 16.45 -10.49
CA PRO A 176 -2.66 16.37 -10.92
C PRO A 176 -3.16 14.92 -10.91
N VAL A 177 -3.19 14.29 -9.72
CA VAL A 177 -3.70 12.93 -9.50
C VAL A 177 -4.58 12.87 -8.25
N GLU A 178 -5.72 12.22 -8.35
CA GLU A 178 -6.58 11.94 -7.19
C GLU A 178 -6.11 10.65 -6.50
N ILE A 179 -5.86 10.72 -5.18
CA ILE A 179 -5.46 9.54 -4.39
C ILE A 179 -6.68 8.87 -3.78
N ILE A 180 -6.98 7.68 -4.25
CA ILE A 180 -8.14 6.88 -3.84
C ILE A 180 -7.75 5.87 -2.75
N PRO A 181 -8.27 6.02 -1.52
CA PRO A 181 -8.06 5.04 -0.47
C PRO A 181 -8.97 3.83 -0.70
N VAL A 182 -8.41 2.62 -0.51
CA VAL A 182 -9.18 1.36 -0.59
C VAL A 182 -9.11 0.64 0.75
N PRO A 183 -10.24 0.16 1.31
CA PRO A 183 -10.29 -0.48 2.61
C PRO A 183 -9.37 -1.70 2.74
N ILE A 184 -9.01 -2.02 3.99
CA ILE A 184 -8.20 -3.20 4.31
C ILE A 184 -8.98 -4.47 3.94
N VAL A 185 -8.38 -5.30 3.09
CA VAL A 185 -8.87 -6.66 2.83
C VAL A 185 -8.23 -7.62 3.82
N ARG A 186 -9.04 -8.51 4.39
CA ARG A 186 -8.60 -9.49 5.38
C ARG A 186 -8.82 -10.91 4.88
N GLU A 187 -8.04 -11.83 5.42
CA GLU A 187 -8.29 -13.26 5.28
C GLU A 187 -9.54 -13.65 6.09
N ASP A 188 -10.11 -14.84 5.86
CA ASP A 188 -11.37 -15.27 6.47
C ASP A 188 -11.33 -15.28 8.02
N ASP A 189 -10.15 -15.43 8.60
CA ASP A 189 -9.91 -15.39 10.05
C ASP A 189 -9.55 -13.98 10.59
N GLY A 190 -9.61 -12.96 9.73
CA GLY A 190 -9.45 -11.55 10.09
C GLY A 190 -8.05 -10.99 9.92
N LEU A 191 -7.02 -11.80 9.65
CA LEU A 191 -5.66 -11.28 9.44
C LEU A 191 -5.63 -10.36 8.20
N ALA A 192 -5.04 -9.18 8.33
CA ALA A 192 -4.84 -8.28 7.19
C ALA A 192 -4.00 -8.95 6.10
N MET A 193 -4.45 -8.89 4.85
CA MET A 193 -3.73 -9.50 3.74
C MET A 193 -2.39 -8.81 3.50
N SER A 194 -1.35 -9.62 3.33
CA SER A 194 0.02 -9.16 3.06
C SER A 194 0.80 -10.24 2.31
N SER A 195 1.64 -9.84 1.36
CA SER A 195 2.61 -10.74 0.71
C SER A 195 3.55 -11.39 1.74
N ARG A 196 3.83 -10.71 2.85
CA ARG A 196 4.64 -11.24 3.95
C ARG A 196 3.96 -12.34 4.78
N ASN A 197 2.64 -12.54 4.65
CA ASN A 197 1.97 -13.65 5.32
C ASN A 197 2.48 -15.01 4.84
N THR A 198 3.04 -15.08 3.63
CA THR A 198 3.64 -16.30 3.06
C THR A 198 4.94 -16.73 3.74
N TYR A 199 5.58 -15.84 4.50
CA TYR A 199 6.80 -16.16 5.25
C TYR A 199 6.53 -16.92 6.55
N LEU A 200 5.27 -16.89 7.04
CA LEU A 200 4.89 -17.45 8.34
C LEU A 200 4.80 -18.98 8.28
N SER A 201 5.41 -19.65 9.26
CA SER A 201 5.12 -21.04 9.54
C SER A 201 3.66 -21.22 9.97
N LYS A 202 3.19 -22.47 10.07
CA LYS A 202 1.80 -22.73 10.51
C LYS A 202 1.54 -22.21 11.94
N GLU A 203 2.51 -22.30 12.82
CA GLU A 203 2.46 -21.78 14.18
C GLU A 203 2.45 -20.25 14.19
N GLU A 204 3.37 -19.62 13.44
CA GLU A 204 3.44 -18.18 13.31
C GLU A 204 2.18 -17.60 12.66
N ARG A 205 1.61 -18.30 11.66
CA ARG A 205 0.37 -17.87 11.02
C ARG A 205 -0.81 -17.83 12.02
N LYS A 206 -0.90 -18.77 12.94
CA LYS A 206 -1.89 -18.75 14.03
C LYS A 206 -1.61 -17.63 15.02
N ALA A 207 -0.34 -17.47 15.42
CA ALA A 207 0.09 -16.41 16.32
C ALA A 207 -0.23 -15.01 15.77
N ALA A 208 -0.10 -14.81 14.45
CA ALA A 208 -0.40 -13.55 13.79
C ALA A 208 -1.82 -13.03 13.99
N LEU A 209 -2.78 -13.90 14.34
CA LEU A 209 -4.16 -13.50 14.63
C LEU A 209 -4.28 -12.59 15.86
N CYS A 210 -3.24 -12.51 16.72
CA CYS A 210 -3.22 -11.56 17.81
C CYS A 210 -3.31 -10.10 17.32
N LEU A 211 -2.81 -9.80 16.11
CA LEU A 211 -2.89 -8.48 15.51
C LEU A 211 -4.35 -8.08 15.23
N SER A 212 -5.05 -8.89 14.43
CA SER A 212 -6.45 -8.59 14.10
C SER A 212 -7.36 -8.58 15.32
N LYS A 213 -7.13 -9.49 16.28
CA LYS A 213 -7.85 -9.51 17.57
C LYS A 213 -7.62 -8.21 18.35
N ALA A 214 -6.39 -7.69 18.41
CA ALA A 214 -6.08 -6.43 19.06
C ALA A 214 -6.76 -5.26 18.36
N ILE A 215 -6.69 -5.19 17.02
CA ILE A 215 -7.33 -4.15 16.21
C ILE A 215 -8.84 -4.13 16.40
N PHE A 216 -9.53 -5.25 16.23
CA PHE A 216 -10.99 -5.30 16.39
C PHE A 216 -11.45 -4.97 17.81
N THR A 217 -10.68 -5.42 18.81
CA THR A 217 -10.99 -5.09 20.20
C THR A 217 -10.80 -3.60 20.47
N GLY A 218 -9.68 -3.03 20.01
CA GLY A 218 -9.39 -1.60 20.18
C GLY A 218 -10.40 -0.71 19.46
N GLU A 219 -10.75 -1.04 18.22
CA GLU A 219 -11.75 -0.31 17.44
C GLU A 219 -13.12 -0.33 18.12
N LYS A 220 -13.55 -1.51 18.62
CA LYS A 220 -14.80 -1.64 19.37
C LYS A 220 -14.78 -0.79 20.64
N MET A 221 -13.73 -0.87 21.44
CA MET A 221 -13.59 -0.08 22.67
C MET A 221 -13.63 1.41 22.40
N ALA A 222 -12.96 1.88 21.34
CA ALA A 222 -13.00 3.29 20.94
C ALA A 222 -14.42 3.72 20.56
N LYS A 223 -15.15 2.93 19.78
CA LYS A 223 -16.55 3.17 19.42
C LYS A 223 -17.50 3.17 20.63
N ASP A 224 -17.19 2.34 21.62
CA ASP A 224 -17.94 2.26 22.89
C ASP A 224 -17.55 3.39 23.88
N GLY A 225 -16.71 4.36 23.49
CA GLY A 225 -16.34 5.54 24.26
C GLY A 225 -15.21 5.34 25.26
N ALA A 226 -14.40 4.30 25.15
CA ALA A 226 -13.21 4.12 25.99
C ALA A 226 -12.15 5.18 25.67
N SER A 227 -11.37 5.59 26.69
CA SER A 227 -10.24 6.49 26.49
C SER A 227 -9.15 5.83 25.62
N LEU A 228 -8.40 6.66 24.88
CA LEU A 228 -7.30 6.18 24.04
C LEU A 228 -6.29 5.34 24.83
N GLU A 229 -5.91 5.78 26.03
CA GLU A 229 -5.02 5.05 26.95
C GLU A 229 -5.50 3.62 27.20
N LYS A 230 -6.78 3.43 27.59
CA LYS A 230 -7.37 2.11 27.83
C LYS A 230 -7.40 1.24 26.57
N VAL A 231 -7.64 1.85 25.42
CA VAL A 231 -7.60 1.15 24.12
C VAL A 231 -6.21 0.61 23.84
N LEU A 232 -5.17 1.46 23.94
CA LEU A 232 -3.78 1.06 23.68
C LEU A 232 -3.27 0.03 24.69
N GLU A 233 -3.63 0.17 25.97
CA GLU A 233 -3.33 -0.83 27.01
C GLU A 233 -3.93 -2.18 26.67
N LYS A 234 -5.22 -2.23 26.31
CA LYS A 234 -5.91 -3.47 25.99
C LYS A 234 -5.34 -4.16 24.74
N MET A 235 -5.03 -3.38 23.70
CA MET A 235 -4.37 -3.90 22.51
C MET A 235 -2.99 -4.50 22.86
N THR A 236 -2.24 -3.83 23.72
CA THR A 236 -0.93 -4.29 24.21
C THR A 236 -1.05 -5.58 24.99
N GLU A 237 -2.02 -5.69 25.91
CA GLU A 237 -2.29 -6.93 26.65
C GLU A 237 -2.56 -8.10 25.70
N ILE A 238 -3.46 -7.91 24.73
CA ILE A 238 -3.83 -8.95 23.77
C ILE A 238 -2.59 -9.48 23.03
N ILE A 239 -1.75 -8.58 22.50
CA ILE A 239 -0.56 -9.00 21.75
C ILE A 239 0.46 -9.68 22.66
N LYS A 240 0.65 -9.20 23.90
CA LYS A 240 1.59 -9.80 24.86
C LYS A 240 1.19 -11.22 25.32
N THR A 241 -0.06 -11.65 25.14
CA THR A 241 -0.45 -13.05 25.42
C THR A 241 0.15 -14.04 24.42
N GLU A 242 0.56 -13.56 23.23
CA GLU A 242 1.15 -14.41 22.20
C GLU A 242 2.69 -14.44 22.32
N LYS A 243 3.23 -15.64 22.59
CA LYS A 243 4.66 -15.82 22.87
C LYS A 243 5.57 -15.55 21.66
N LEU A 244 5.05 -15.75 20.45
CA LEU A 244 5.78 -15.51 19.21
C LEU A 244 5.72 -14.03 18.76
N ALA A 245 4.92 -13.20 19.45
CA ALA A 245 4.74 -11.80 19.11
C ALA A 245 5.74 -10.91 19.86
N LYS A 246 6.41 -10.03 19.11
CA LYS A 246 7.23 -8.94 19.65
C LYS A 246 6.72 -7.62 19.10
N ILE A 247 6.17 -6.79 19.97
CA ILE A 247 5.66 -5.46 19.61
C ILE A 247 6.84 -4.59 19.14
N ASP A 248 6.69 -4.01 17.95
CA ASP A 248 7.57 -2.95 17.45
C ASP A 248 7.01 -1.58 17.85
N TYR A 249 5.71 -1.35 17.58
CA TYR A 249 4.94 -0.25 18.16
C TYR A 249 3.44 -0.58 18.22
N ILE A 250 2.75 0.07 19.17
CA ILE A 250 1.30 0.28 19.21
C ILE A 250 1.13 1.75 19.52
N ASN A 251 0.57 2.50 18.59
CA ASN A 251 0.51 3.95 18.73
C ASN A 251 -0.75 4.54 18.09
N ALA A 252 -1.11 5.72 18.52
CA ALA A 252 -2.19 6.52 17.95
C ALA A 252 -1.65 7.88 17.52
N VAL A 253 -1.99 8.26 16.29
CA VAL A 253 -1.55 9.51 15.69
C VAL A 253 -2.74 10.21 15.01
N ASP A 254 -2.64 11.51 14.87
CA ASP A 254 -3.52 12.25 13.97
C ASP A 254 -3.41 11.70 12.54
N LEU A 255 -4.54 11.56 11.86
CA LEU A 255 -4.57 10.91 10.55
C LEU A 255 -3.88 11.72 9.45
N GLU A 256 -3.85 13.05 9.58
CA GLU A 256 -3.28 13.95 8.58
C GLU A 256 -1.82 14.30 8.87
N THR A 257 -1.52 14.64 10.13
CA THR A 257 -0.18 15.11 10.52
C THR A 257 0.77 14.00 10.96
N ILE A 258 0.22 12.81 11.29
CA ILE A 258 0.96 11.66 11.85
C ILE A 258 1.65 12.01 13.18
N GLU A 259 1.24 13.09 13.83
CA GLU A 259 1.68 13.46 15.17
C GLU A 259 0.96 12.63 16.24
N ASN A 260 1.65 12.32 17.35
CA ASN A 260 1.08 11.53 18.43
C ASN A 260 -0.10 12.28 19.09
N VAL A 261 -1.20 11.57 19.34
CA VAL A 261 -2.39 12.10 20.03
C VAL A 261 -2.57 11.47 21.41
N GLN A 262 -3.27 12.17 22.31
CA GLN A 262 -3.53 11.71 23.68
C GLN A 262 -4.99 11.26 23.89
N ASN A 263 -5.86 11.53 22.93
CA ASN A 263 -7.30 11.25 23.02
C ASN A 263 -7.92 11.15 21.61
N PHE A 264 -9.20 10.79 21.54
CA PHE A 264 -9.99 10.67 20.32
C PHE A 264 -10.77 11.97 19.99
N ASN A 265 -10.15 13.14 20.08
CA ASN A 265 -10.81 14.42 19.78
C ASN A 265 -10.73 14.81 18.29
N GLN A 266 -10.07 14.02 17.48
CA GLN A 266 -9.85 14.23 16.05
C GLN A 266 -9.74 12.88 15.33
N ASP A 267 -9.77 12.91 14.02
CA ASP A 267 -9.56 11.71 13.20
C ASP A 267 -8.22 11.05 13.54
N THR A 268 -8.29 9.89 14.14
CA THR A 268 -7.13 9.23 14.76
C THR A 268 -6.83 7.90 14.07
N LEU A 269 -5.60 7.74 13.61
CA LEU A 269 -5.06 6.47 13.16
C LEU A 269 -4.47 5.71 14.35
N VAL A 270 -5.05 4.58 14.72
CA VAL A 270 -4.47 3.64 15.67
C VAL A 270 -3.78 2.54 14.89
N ALA A 271 -2.47 2.45 15.00
CA ALA A 271 -1.65 1.57 14.18
C ALA A 271 -0.74 0.69 15.02
N ILE A 272 -0.56 -0.54 14.56
CA ILE A 272 0.35 -1.51 15.18
C ILE A 272 1.37 -2.04 14.18
N ALA A 273 2.57 -2.32 14.68
CA ALA A 273 3.54 -3.17 14.01
C ALA A 273 4.06 -4.20 15.01
N VAL A 274 4.04 -5.46 14.60
CA VAL A 274 4.39 -6.59 15.45
C VAL A 274 5.23 -7.57 14.65
N TYR A 275 6.35 -8.00 15.21
CA TYR A 275 7.09 -9.12 14.69
C TYR A 275 6.45 -10.42 15.19
N ILE A 276 6.12 -11.31 14.26
CA ILE A 276 5.79 -12.70 14.54
C ILE A 276 6.97 -13.55 14.08
N GLY A 277 7.70 -14.09 15.02
CA GLY A 277 9.03 -14.64 14.72
C GLY A 277 9.95 -13.55 14.13
N LYS A 278 10.34 -13.72 12.87
CA LYS A 278 11.15 -12.74 12.11
C LYS A 278 10.32 -11.84 11.21
N THR A 279 9.04 -12.16 10.98
CA THR A 279 8.18 -11.45 10.03
C THR A 279 7.50 -10.25 10.68
N ARG A 280 7.75 -9.05 10.16
CA ARG A 280 7.10 -7.83 10.61
C ARG A 280 5.76 -7.64 9.89
N LEU A 281 4.69 -7.63 10.66
CA LEU A 281 3.31 -7.41 10.20
C LEU A 281 2.78 -6.09 10.74
N ILE A 282 1.89 -5.46 9.99
CA ILE A 282 1.20 -4.22 10.38
C ILE A 282 -0.30 -4.36 10.21
N ASP A 283 -1.03 -3.62 11.04
CA ASP A 283 -2.48 -3.48 10.95
C ASP A 283 -2.91 -2.13 11.57
N ASN A 284 -4.12 -1.69 11.31
CA ASN A 284 -4.64 -0.44 11.86
C ASN A 284 -6.16 -0.36 11.82
N PHE A 285 -6.69 0.64 12.54
CA PHE A 285 -8.03 1.17 12.31
C PHE A 285 -8.02 2.70 12.40
N ILE A 286 -9.03 3.33 11.82
CA ILE A 286 -9.21 4.78 11.85
C ILE A 286 -10.47 5.08 12.69
N TYR A 287 -10.28 5.84 13.76
CA TYR A 287 -11.38 6.43 14.51
C TYR A 287 -11.75 7.78 13.88
N ARG A 288 -13.04 7.97 13.60
CA ARG A 288 -13.58 9.22 13.06
C ARG A 288 -14.41 9.94 14.13
N VAL A 289 -14.24 11.25 14.22
CA VAL A 289 -14.99 12.11 15.14
C VAL A 289 -16.28 12.58 14.47
#